data_9c30852e86006ce8505b9cfd043c98b8
#
_entry.id   9c30852e86006ce8505b9cfd043c98b8
#
_cell.length_a   1.000
_cell.length_b   1.000
_cell.length_c   1.000
_cell.angle_alpha   90.00
_cell.angle_beta   90.00
_cell.angle_gamma   90.00
#
_symmetry.space_group_name_H-M   'P 1'
#
loop_
_entity.id
_entity.type
_entity.pdbx_description
1 polymer ?
#
loop_
_entity_poly.entity_id
_entity_poly.type
_entity_poly.pdbx_seq_one_letter_code
_entity_poly.pdbx_strand_id
1 'polypeptide(L)'
;AHDRPGILAETLGFIVDVGWNVVDIKQFVFNGMLNLSILLDGDDILISPLKAALISYADQRNFKVAIYPLKEEIQAEVPYSHRSVVTLLCETFPSKAFLEITKTFADLDINIMRIEQLDSGDIQVLEFVIGTQKAHSTEDVLNALVRFKENYRVDIAVQEETYFRRNKRLIVFDADMTFLQCEVIDELGKLACQGERMVKITRQAMSGELDFKTALRERVSLLKGLPEKALEELSDNLPLT
;
A
#
# COMPACT_ATOMS: atom_id res chain seq x y z
N ALA A 1 23.95 5.40 -10.18
CA ALA A 1 24.72 4.27 -10.74
C ALA A 1 23.81 3.08 -10.97
N HIS A 2 24.19 2.17 -11.87
CA HIS A 2 23.58 0.83 -11.84
C HIS A 2 23.89 0.16 -10.52
N ASP A 3 22.88 -0.47 -9.92
CA ASP A 3 23.04 -1.14 -8.64
C ASP A 3 24.01 -2.33 -8.74
N ARG A 4 24.93 -2.43 -7.81
CA ARG A 4 25.86 -3.55 -7.66
C ARG A 4 26.37 -3.64 -6.22
N PRO A 5 26.78 -4.82 -5.77
CA PRO A 5 27.45 -4.97 -4.48
C PRO A 5 28.69 -4.08 -4.34
N GLY A 6 28.89 -3.52 -3.17
CA GLY A 6 30.09 -2.78 -2.80
C GLY A 6 30.05 -1.26 -2.97
N ILE A 7 29.11 -0.67 -3.75
CA ILE A 7 29.06 0.78 -3.94
C ILE A 7 28.97 1.54 -2.62
N LEU A 8 28.10 1.11 -1.71
CA LEU A 8 27.97 1.75 -0.40
C LEU A 8 29.26 1.64 0.41
N ALA A 9 29.89 0.45 0.46
CA ALA A 9 31.12 0.25 1.21
C ALA A 9 32.28 1.10 0.65
N GLU A 10 32.41 1.16 -0.66
CA GLU A 10 33.39 2.02 -1.34
C GLU A 10 33.15 3.50 -1.03
N THR A 11 31.87 3.95 -1.09
CA THR A 11 31.51 5.35 -0.79
C THR A 11 31.80 5.72 0.65
N LEU A 12 31.44 4.84 1.58
CA LEU A 12 31.69 5.05 3.02
C LEU A 12 33.19 5.05 3.32
N GLY A 13 33.98 4.22 2.62
CA GLY A 13 35.43 4.22 2.75
C GLY A 13 36.02 5.63 2.51
N PHE A 14 35.66 6.31 1.44
CA PHE A 14 36.08 7.70 1.17
C PHE A 14 35.67 8.67 2.28
N ILE A 15 34.45 8.53 2.80
CA ILE A 15 33.92 9.42 3.83
C ILE A 15 34.73 9.25 5.12
N VAL A 16 34.99 8.01 5.52
CA VAL A 16 35.76 7.70 6.72
C VAL A 16 37.23 8.13 6.58
N ASP A 17 37.85 7.89 5.42
CA ASP A 17 39.24 8.26 5.15
C ASP A 17 39.47 9.77 5.25
N VAL A 18 38.45 10.58 4.95
CA VAL A 18 38.51 12.05 5.08
C VAL A 18 38.12 12.51 6.49
N GLY A 19 37.71 11.62 7.38
CA GLY A 19 37.41 11.91 8.78
C GLY A 19 36.02 12.48 9.03
N TRP A 20 35.07 12.22 8.14
CA TRP A 20 33.67 12.64 8.30
C TRP A 20 32.81 11.52 8.91
N ASN A 21 31.78 11.93 9.66
CA ASN A 21 30.82 11.04 10.28
C ASN A 21 29.53 10.98 9.47
N VAL A 22 28.94 9.79 9.38
CA VAL A 22 27.61 9.60 8.80
C VAL A 22 26.57 9.82 9.89
N VAL A 23 25.67 10.78 9.67
CA VAL A 23 24.55 11.11 10.56
C VAL A 23 23.29 10.38 10.17
N ASP A 24 23.00 10.33 8.86
CA ASP A 24 21.85 9.61 8.31
C ASP A 24 22.17 9.09 6.91
N ILE A 25 21.49 8.00 6.52
CA ILE A 25 21.67 7.38 5.21
C ILE A 25 20.35 6.82 4.70
N LYS A 26 20.03 7.14 3.44
CA LYS A 26 18.91 6.56 2.72
C LYS A 26 19.38 5.99 1.39
N GLN A 27 18.99 4.73 1.13
CA GLN A 27 19.31 4.03 -0.11
C GLN A 27 18.04 3.45 -0.71
N PHE A 28 17.87 3.62 -2.02
CA PHE A 28 16.83 2.93 -2.76
C PHE A 28 17.28 2.66 -4.20
N VAL A 29 16.71 1.63 -4.79
CA VAL A 29 16.94 1.28 -6.20
C VAL A 29 15.67 1.59 -6.98
N PHE A 30 15.81 2.37 -8.04
CA PHE A 30 14.71 2.72 -8.94
C PHE A 30 15.11 2.39 -10.39
N ASN A 31 14.35 1.50 -11.02
CA ASN A 31 14.65 0.99 -12.38
C ASN A 31 16.11 0.54 -12.56
N GLY A 32 16.65 -0.24 -11.61
CA GLY A 32 18.02 -0.72 -11.60
C GLY A 32 19.08 0.36 -11.31
N MET A 33 18.66 1.58 -11.01
CA MET A 33 19.53 2.69 -10.64
C MET A 33 19.57 2.89 -9.13
N LEU A 34 20.74 2.72 -8.55
CA LEU A 34 20.99 3.01 -7.14
C LEU A 34 20.96 4.52 -6.91
N ASN A 35 20.16 4.93 -5.95
CA ASN A 35 20.13 6.27 -5.38
C ASN A 35 20.55 6.20 -3.91
N LEU A 36 21.51 7.02 -3.55
CA LEU A 36 22.11 7.07 -2.23
C LEU A 36 22.15 8.52 -1.75
N SER A 37 21.51 8.79 -0.63
CA SER A 37 21.57 10.07 0.06
C SER A 37 22.25 9.85 1.41
N ILE A 38 23.31 10.61 1.69
CA ILE A 38 24.08 10.51 2.93
C ILE A 38 24.16 11.89 3.55
N LEU A 39 23.78 11.97 4.81
CA LEU A 39 23.95 13.14 5.63
C LEU A 39 25.24 13.00 6.43
N LEU A 40 26.10 13.98 6.31
CA LEU A 40 27.43 13.94 6.90
C LEU A 40 27.63 15.09 7.88
N ASP A 41 28.36 14.82 8.94
CA ASP A 41 28.86 15.81 9.89
C ASP A 41 30.39 15.74 9.93
N GLY A 42 31.03 16.91 9.86
CA GLY A 42 32.48 17.00 9.84
C GLY A 42 32.98 18.42 9.73
N ASP A 43 34.30 18.57 9.70
CA ASP A 43 34.95 19.88 9.63
C ASP A 43 34.81 20.48 8.23
N ASP A 44 34.37 21.75 8.14
CA ASP A 44 34.20 22.49 6.90
C ASP A 44 35.48 22.56 6.07
N ILE A 45 36.65 22.55 6.71
CA ILE A 45 37.95 22.54 6.04
C ILE A 45 38.13 21.31 5.16
N LEU A 46 37.50 20.18 5.53
CA LEU A 46 37.57 18.90 4.83
C LEU A 46 36.55 18.74 3.71
N ILE A 47 35.63 19.70 3.52
CA ILE A 47 34.62 19.64 2.43
C ILE A 47 35.27 19.55 1.05
N SER A 48 36.30 20.38 0.80
CA SER A 48 36.95 20.39 -0.52
C SER A 48 37.69 19.10 -0.83
N PRO A 49 38.47 18.49 0.08
CA PRO A 49 39.06 17.16 -0.14
C PRO A 49 38.02 16.06 -0.34
N LEU A 50 36.96 16.02 0.48
CA LEU A 50 35.89 15.05 0.34
C LEU A 50 35.18 15.16 -1.02
N LYS A 51 34.84 16.40 -1.41
CA LYS A 51 34.19 16.67 -2.69
C LYS A 51 35.05 16.22 -3.88
N ALA A 52 36.35 16.54 -3.86
CA ALA A 52 37.27 16.12 -4.89
C ALA A 52 37.40 14.58 -5.00
N ALA A 53 37.50 13.91 -3.86
CA ALA A 53 37.61 12.46 -3.80
C ALA A 53 36.33 11.77 -4.32
N LEU A 54 35.15 12.23 -3.90
CA LEU A 54 33.87 11.69 -4.33
C LEU A 54 33.57 11.95 -5.81
N ILE A 55 33.93 13.12 -6.34
CA ILE A 55 33.79 13.43 -7.77
C ILE A 55 34.71 12.52 -8.58
N SER A 56 35.99 12.41 -8.20
CA SER A 56 36.93 11.52 -8.88
C SER A 56 36.47 10.05 -8.89
N TYR A 57 35.96 9.58 -7.76
CA TYR A 57 35.39 8.24 -7.64
C TYR A 57 34.16 8.07 -8.55
N ALA A 58 33.28 9.08 -8.58
CA ALA A 58 32.08 9.08 -9.42
C ALA A 58 32.42 9.02 -10.92
N ASP A 59 33.40 9.79 -11.37
CA ASP A 59 33.84 9.83 -12.77
C ASP A 59 34.41 8.47 -13.21
N GLN A 60 35.22 7.81 -12.33
CA GLN A 60 35.80 6.50 -12.61
C GLN A 60 34.75 5.38 -12.71
N ARG A 61 33.60 5.53 -12.06
CA ARG A 61 32.56 4.52 -11.91
C ARG A 61 31.27 4.82 -12.65
N ASN A 62 31.27 5.91 -13.43
CA ASN A 62 30.11 6.37 -14.22
C ASN A 62 28.83 6.59 -13.39
N PHE A 63 28.96 7.29 -12.28
CA PHE A 63 27.80 7.81 -11.54
C PHE A 63 27.95 9.31 -11.24
N LYS A 64 26.87 9.95 -10.80
CA LYS A 64 26.84 11.38 -10.48
C LYS A 64 26.81 11.55 -8.97
N VAL A 65 27.59 12.51 -8.47
CA VAL A 65 27.59 12.96 -7.08
C VAL A 65 27.23 14.45 -7.06
N ALA A 66 26.37 14.82 -6.13
CA ALA A 66 26.08 16.22 -5.79
C ALA A 66 26.28 16.40 -4.29
N ILE A 67 26.97 17.44 -3.87
CA ILE A 67 27.26 17.73 -2.47
C ILE A 67 26.74 19.13 -2.18
N TYR A 68 25.88 19.23 -1.18
CA TYR A 68 25.25 20.46 -0.75
C TYR A 68 25.62 20.72 0.72
N PRO A 69 26.30 21.84 1.05
CA PRO A 69 26.48 22.22 2.43
C PRO A 69 25.14 22.66 3.01
N LEU A 70 24.77 22.09 4.16
CA LEU A 70 23.63 22.55 4.92
C LEU A 70 24.10 23.64 5.87
N LYS A 71 23.53 24.84 5.76
CA LYS A 71 23.88 26.01 6.55
C LYS A 71 23.12 26.14 7.86
N GLU A 72 22.11 25.34 8.05
CA GLU A 72 21.25 25.32 9.24
C GLU A 72 21.50 24.04 10.03
N GLU A 73 21.42 24.15 11.36
CA GLU A 73 21.32 22.97 12.20
C GLU A 73 20.22 22.06 11.65
N ILE A 74 20.55 20.80 11.42
CA ILE A 74 19.58 19.82 10.97
C ILE A 74 18.51 19.76 12.05
N GLN A 75 17.41 20.46 11.82
CA GLN A 75 16.25 20.28 12.67
C GLN A 75 15.83 18.83 12.50
N ALA A 76 15.84 18.10 13.61
CA ALA A 76 15.22 16.77 13.64
C ALA A 76 13.86 16.86 12.94
N GLU A 77 13.55 15.90 12.06
CA GLU A 77 12.27 15.88 11.32
C GLU A 77 11.17 16.30 12.30
N VAL A 78 10.46 17.39 12.01
CA VAL A 78 9.34 17.81 12.86
C VAL A 78 8.36 16.63 12.85
N PRO A 79 8.19 15.93 13.99
CA PRO A 79 7.36 14.75 13.98
C PRO A 79 5.94 15.19 13.67
N TYR A 80 5.39 14.72 12.55
CA TYR A 80 3.98 14.94 12.26
C TYR A 80 3.14 14.27 13.34
N SER A 81 2.19 15.03 13.91
CA SER A 81 1.31 14.54 14.98
C SER A 81 0.39 13.45 14.48
N HIS A 82 0.02 13.52 13.21
CA HIS A 82 -0.86 12.55 12.56
C HIS A 82 -0.20 12.01 11.30
N ARG A 83 -0.06 10.70 11.24
CA ARG A 83 0.48 10.00 10.08
C ARG A 83 -0.53 9.00 9.57
N SER A 84 -0.70 8.94 8.27
CA SER A 84 -1.58 7.99 7.60
C SER A 84 -0.91 7.42 6.37
N VAL A 85 -1.44 6.29 5.93
CA VAL A 85 -1.04 5.65 4.68
C VAL A 85 -2.24 5.61 3.76
N VAL A 86 -2.08 6.20 2.59
CA VAL A 86 -3.05 6.14 1.49
C VAL A 86 -2.57 5.12 0.49
N THR A 87 -3.34 4.07 0.29
CA THR A 87 -3.08 3.02 -0.70
C THR A 87 -4.02 3.19 -1.88
N LEU A 88 -3.46 3.23 -3.06
CA LEU A 88 -4.18 3.36 -4.32
C LEU A 88 -3.99 2.09 -5.13
N LEU A 89 -5.10 1.58 -5.70
CA LEU A 89 -5.09 0.39 -6.56
C LEU A 89 -5.77 0.74 -7.89
N CYS A 90 -5.13 0.43 -9.00
CA CYS A 90 -5.68 0.61 -10.34
C CYS A 90 -4.93 -0.24 -11.38
N GLU A 91 -5.54 -0.46 -12.54
CA GLU A 91 -4.86 -1.13 -13.66
C GLU A 91 -3.71 -0.28 -14.24
N THR A 92 -3.92 1.03 -14.33
CA THR A 92 -2.91 1.98 -14.83
C THR A 92 -3.07 3.30 -14.11
N PHE A 93 -1.98 3.86 -13.60
CA PHE A 93 -1.99 5.12 -12.86
C PHE A 93 -1.97 6.32 -13.84
N PRO A 94 -3.09 7.05 -14.02
CA PRO A 94 -3.09 8.23 -14.87
C PRO A 94 -2.31 9.36 -14.20
N SER A 95 -1.34 9.96 -14.91
CA SER A 95 -0.56 11.09 -14.38
C SER A 95 -1.43 12.25 -13.89
N LYS A 96 -2.61 12.43 -14.51
CA LYS A 96 -3.59 13.45 -14.09
C LYS A 96 -4.18 13.14 -12.71
N ALA A 97 -4.51 11.87 -12.42
CA ALA A 97 -4.99 11.47 -11.09
C ALA A 97 -3.92 11.71 -10.03
N PHE A 98 -2.67 11.37 -10.35
CA PHE A 98 -1.54 11.62 -9.46
C PHE A 98 -1.40 13.11 -9.11
N LEU A 99 -1.47 13.99 -10.12
CA LEU A 99 -1.41 15.43 -9.93
C LEU A 99 -2.56 15.95 -9.05
N GLU A 100 -3.78 15.49 -9.30
CA GLU A 100 -4.94 15.96 -8.54
C GLU A 100 -4.93 15.45 -7.09
N ILE A 101 -4.51 14.21 -6.85
CA ILE A 101 -4.35 13.66 -5.50
C ILE A 101 -3.31 14.46 -4.71
N THR A 102 -2.15 14.74 -5.30
CA THR A 102 -1.09 15.49 -4.63
C THR A 102 -1.49 16.94 -4.36
N LYS A 103 -2.27 17.58 -5.24
CA LYS A 103 -2.89 18.88 -4.98
C LYS A 103 -3.86 18.83 -3.81
N THR A 104 -4.70 17.79 -3.74
CA THR A 104 -5.64 17.62 -2.62
C THR A 104 -4.90 17.49 -1.29
N PHE A 105 -3.77 16.79 -1.25
CA PHE A 105 -2.96 16.75 -0.05
C PHE A 105 -2.40 18.13 0.32
N ALA A 106 -1.91 18.88 -0.66
CA ALA A 106 -1.41 20.23 -0.41
C ALA A 106 -2.51 21.18 0.10
N ASP A 107 -3.70 21.13 -0.47
CA ASP A 107 -4.86 21.94 -0.05
C ASP A 107 -5.30 21.63 1.40
N LEU A 108 -5.08 20.40 1.86
CA LEU A 108 -5.35 19.95 3.23
C LEU A 108 -4.16 20.20 4.17
N ASP A 109 -3.07 20.79 3.71
CA ASP A 109 -1.83 20.98 4.49
C ASP A 109 -1.23 19.62 4.96
N ILE A 110 -1.32 18.64 4.08
CA ILE A 110 -0.77 17.30 4.27
C ILE A 110 0.51 17.18 3.47
N ASN A 111 1.60 16.81 4.14
CA ASN A 111 2.86 16.52 3.49
C ASN A 111 2.96 15.06 3.08
N ILE A 112 3.55 14.81 1.91
CA ILE A 112 3.88 13.47 1.44
C ILE A 112 5.30 13.14 1.92
N MET A 113 5.41 12.19 2.84
CA MET A 113 6.68 11.77 3.43
C MET A 113 7.40 10.71 2.58
N ARG A 114 6.62 9.82 1.95
CA ARG A 114 7.12 8.74 1.10
C ARG A 114 6.07 8.31 0.09
N ILE A 115 6.54 7.94 -1.10
CA ILE A 115 5.74 7.28 -2.12
C ILE A 115 6.46 5.99 -2.48
N GLU A 116 5.73 4.88 -2.50
CA GLU A 116 6.27 3.57 -2.81
C GLU A 116 5.30 2.79 -3.72
N GLN A 117 5.82 2.26 -4.81
CA GLN A 117 5.06 1.32 -5.64
C GLN A 117 5.29 -0.08 -5.08
N LEU A 118 4.23 -0.72 -4.58
CA LEU A 118 4.30 -2.04 -3.96
C LEU A 118 4.18 -3.16 -4.98
N ASP A 119 3.38 -2.94 -6.03
CA ASP A 119 3.18 -3.87 -7.12
C ASP A 119 3.01 -3.12 -8.45
N SER A 120 3.51 -3.75 -9.52
CA SER A 120 3.45 -3.26 -10.89
C SER A 120 2.94 -4.32 -11.88
N GLY A 121 2.22 -5.34 -11.37
CA GLY A 121 1.54 -6.35 -12.17
C GLY A 121 0.30 -5.82 -12.87
N ASP A 122 -0.69 -6.69 -13.06
CA ASP A 122 -1.98 -6.34 -13.69
C ASP A 122 -2.72 -5.26 -12.90
N ILE A 123 -2.55 -5.24 -11.59
CA ILE A 123 -3.02 -4.17 -10.70
C ILE A 123 -1.81 -3.47 -10.11
N GLN A 124 -1.69 -2.18 -10.39
CA GLN A 124 -0.66 -1.34 -9.77
C GLN A 124 -1.09 -0.94 -8.37
N VAL A 125 -0.19 -1.08 -7.41
CA VAL A 125 -0.41 -0.69 -6.02
C VAL A 125 0.59 0.39 -5.64
N LEU A 126 0.08 1.56 -5.26
CA LEU A 126 0.88 2.71 -4.87
C LEU A 126 0.53 3.14 -3.45
N GLU A 127 1.52 3.26 -2.59
CA GLU A 127 1.38 3.78 -1.23
C GLU A 127 1.96 5.18 -1.09
N PHE A 128 1.19 6.07 -0.45
CA PHE A 128 1.66 7.35 0.07
C PHE A 128 1.68 7.29 1.58
N VAL A 129 2.83 7.51 2.18
CA VAL A 129 2.92 7.83 3.61
C VAL A 129 2.80 9.34 3.72
N ILE A 130 1.76 9.79 4.40
CA ILE A 130 1.43 11.20 4.56
C ILE A 130 1.50 11.63 6.02
N GLY A 131 1.80 12.89 6.25
CA GLY A 131 1.89 13.46 7.59
C GLY A 131 1.33 14.88 7.65
N THR A 132 0.68 15.22 8.76
CA THR A 132 0.14 16.56 9.02
C THR A 132 0.23 16.92 10.49
N GLN A 133 0.27 18.22 10.78
CA GLN A 133 0.13 18.76 12.15
C GLN A 133 -1.34 19.00 12.52
N LYS A 134 -2.24 19.03 11.55
CA LYS A 134 -3.68 19.20 11.77
C LYS A 134 -4.33 17.87 12.09
N ALA A 135 -5.36 17.91 12.95
CA ALA A 135 -6.13 16.73 13.27
C ALA A 135 -7.10 16.39 12.11
N HIS A 136 -6.56 15.70 11.11
CA HIS A 136 -7.39 15.05 10.09
C HIS A 136 -7.55 13.58 10.45
N SER A 137 -8.80 13.12 10.53
CA SER A 137 -9.08 11.69 10.65
C SER A 137 -8.79 10.98 9.31
N THR A 138 -8.60 9.67 9.37
CA THR A 138 -8.48 8.85 8.15
C THR A 138 -9.72 8.98 7.26
N GLU A 139 -10.89 9.21 7.87
CA GLU A 139 -12.16 9.43 7.18
C GLU A 139 -12.19 10.77 6.44
N ASP A 140 -11.66 11.85 7.03
CA ASP A 140 -11.55 13.15 6.36
C ASP A 140 -10.68 13.05 5.10
N VAL A 141 -9.55 12.38 5.20
CA VAL A 141 -8.64 12.14 4.06
C VAL A 141 -9.32 11.29 3.01
N LEU A 142 -10.00 10.22 3.41
CA LEU A 142 -10.73 9.36 2.49
C LEU A 142 -11.83 10.12 1.74
N ASN A 143 -12.64 10.92 2.46
CA ASN A 143 -13.70 11.71 1.88
C ASN A 143 -13.20 12.74 0.87
N ALA A 144 -12.04 13.36 1.12
CA ALA A 144 -11.41 14.26 0.17
C ALA A 144 -10.95 13.56 -1.11
N LEU A 145 -10.64 12.26 -1.02
CA LEU A 145 -10.16 11.45 -2.13
C LEU A 145 -11.24 10.65 -2.85
N VAL A 146 -12.44 10.51 -2.28
CA VAL A 146 -13.51 9.63 -2.80
C VAL A 146 -13.89 9.94 -4.25
N ARG A 147 -13.84 11.22 -4.65
CA ARG A 147 -14.13 11.66 -6.03
C ARG A 147 -13.19 11.06 -7.07
N PHE A 148 -11.98 10.67 -6.68
CA PHE A 148 -11.00 10.08 -7.60
C PHE A 148 -11.34 8.63 -7.95
N LYS A 149 -12.04 7.94 -7.05
CA LYS A 149 -12.48 6.56 -7.27
C LYS A 149 -13.32 6.44 -8.56
N GLU A 150 -14.29 7.33 -8.72
CA GLU A 150 -15.19 7.32 -9.87
C GLU A 150 -14.51 7.89 -11.14
N ASN A 151 -13.81 9.02 -10.99
CA ASN A 151 -13.21 9.73 -12.12
C ASN A 151 -12.07 8.97 -12.79
N TYR A 152 -11.32 8.18 -12.03
CA TYR A 152 -10.09 7.53 -12.50
C TYR A 152 -10.09 6.00 -12.35
N ARG A 153 -11.16 5.40 -11.87
CA ARG A 153 -11.25 3.96 -11.58
C ARG A 153 -10.11 3.50 -10.66
N VAL A 154 -9.84 4.28 -9.62
CA VAL A 154 -8.82 4.01 -8.62
C VAL A 154 -9.51 3.63 -7.32
N ASP A 155 -9.21 2.45 -6.79
CA ASP A 155 -9.62 2.12 -5.43
C ASP A 155 -8.67 2.75 -4.42
N ILE A 156 -9.24 3.26 -3.33
CA ILE A 156 -8.52 4.06 -2.33
C ILE A 156 -8.80 3.51 -0.94
N ALA A 157 -7.74 3.25 -0.20
CA ALA A 157 -7.80 2.92 1.22
C ALA A 157 -6.95 3.90 2.02
N VAL A 158 -7.44 4.32 3.18
CA VAL A 158 -6.70 5.19 4.12
C VAL A 158 -6.63 4.49 5.47
N GLN A 159 -5.43 4.41 6.04
CA GLN A 159 -5.16 3.76 7.32
C GLN A 159 -4.21 4.61 8.14
N GLU A 160 -4.31 4.56 9.46
CA GLU A 160 -3.28 5.15 10.32
C GLU A 160 -1.94 4.44 10.14
N GLU A 161 -0.85 5.22 10.12
CA GLU A 161 0.50 4.66 10.16
C GLU A 161 0.82 4.20 11.58
N THR A 162 0.71 2.91 11.83
CA THR A 162 1.04 2.31 13.13
C THR A 162 2.11 1.24 12.96
N TYR A 163 2.84 0.94 14.04
CA TYR A 163 3.81 -0.17 14.06
C TYR A 163 3.19 -1.52 13.68
N PHE A 164 1.90 -1.71 13.93
CA PHE A 164 1.20 -2.97 13.70
C PHE A 164 0.54 -3.05 12.32
N ARG A 165 0.58 -1.98 11.51
CA ARG A 165 -0.09 -1.96 10.21
C ARG A 165 0.37 -3.08 9.28
N ARG A 166 1.67 -3.36 9.23
CA ARG A 166 2.26 -4.43 8.40
C ARG A 166 2.40 -5.76 9.15
N ASN A 167 2.23 -5.78 10.47
CA ASN A 167 2.38 -6.96 11.32
C ASN A 167 1.03 -7.56 11.69
N LYS A 168 0.24 -7.95 10.69
CA LYS A 168 -1.06 -8.60 10.93
C LYS A 168 -0.84 -10.00 11.49
N ARG A 169 -1.56 -10.34 12.57
CA ARG A 169 -1.53 -11.66 13.21
C ARG A 169 -2.76 -12.49 12.91
N LEU A 170 -3.80 -11.86 12.37
CA LEU A 170 -5.04 -12.50 12.00
C LEU A 170 -5.44 -12.03 10.62
N ILE A 171 -5.75 -12.96 9.75
CA ILE A 171 -6.36 -12.73 8.45
C ILE A 171 -7.74 -13.35 8.51
N VAL A 172 -8.76 -12.57 8.18
CA VAL A 172 -10.14 -13.03 8.10
C VAL A 172 -10.59 -12.88 6.65
N PHE A 173 -11.01 -13.98 6.07
CA PHE A 173 -11.60 -14.01 4.73
C PHE A 173 -13.10 -14.17 4.85
N ASP A 174 -13.84 -13.43 4.05
CA ASP A 174 -15.21 -13.77 3.73
C ASP A 174 -15.22 -15.07 2.92
N ALA A 175 -16.24 -15.90 3.08
CA ALA A 175 -16.26 -17.21 2.45
C ALA A 175 -16.90 -17.16 1.05
N ASP A 176 -18.19 -16.83 0.99
CA ASP A 176 -18.97 -16.90 -0.22
C ASP A 176 -18.59 -15.80 -1.21
N MET A 177 -18.39 -16.13 -2.50
CA MET A 177 -17.97 -15.21 -3.56
C MET A 177 -16.65 -14.46 -3.29
N THR A 178 -15.89 -14.88 -2.26
CA THR A 178 -14.58 -14.34 -1.90
C THR A 178 -13.51 -15.43 -1.86
N PHE A 179 -13.55 -16.32 -0.86
CA PHE A 179 -12.68 -17.50 -0.78
C PHE A 179 -13.21 -18.64 -1.64
N LEU A 180 -14.52 -18.73 -1.78
CA LEU A 180 -15.24 -19.65 -2.63
C LEU A 180 -15.79 -18.90 -3.84
N GLN A 181 -15.78 -19.54 -5.02
CA GLN A 181 -16.33 -18.94 -6.25
C GLN A 181 -17.85 -19.12 -6.37
N CYS A 182 -18.54 -19.41 -5.27
CA CYS A 182 -19.98 -19.64 -5.25
C CYS A 182 -20.59 -19.23 -3.91
N GLU A 183 -21.92 -19.07 -3.89
CA GLU A 183 -22.75 -19.01 -2.69
C GLU A 183 -23.06 -20.45 -2.24
N VAL A 184 -22.51 -20.88 -1.10
CA VAL A 184 -22.66 -22.26 -0.61
C VAL A 184 -24.11 -22.65 -0.44
N ILE A 185 -24.97 -21.75 0.05
CA ILE A 185 -26.38 -22.04 0.26
C ILE A 185 -27.13 -22.27 -1.07
N ASP A 186 -26.70 -21.65 -2.16
CA ASP A 186 -27.30 -21.86 -3.47
C ASP A 186 -26.89 -23.21 -4.05
N GLU A 187 -25.65 -23.65 -3.83
CA GLU A 187 -25.19 -24.98 -4.20
C GLU A 187 -25.97 -26.08 -3.41
N LEU A 188 -26.17 -25.88 -2.11
CA LEU A 188 -27.02 -26.77 -1.30
C LEU A 188 -28.47 -26.78 -1.82
N GLY A 189 -28.98 -25.64 -2.25
CA GLY A 189 -30.29 -25.54 -2.87
C GLY A 189 -30.43 -26.38 -4.16
N LYS A 190 -29.36 -26.40 -4.97
CA LYS A 190 -29.31 -27.27 -6.17
C LYS A 190 -29.38 -28.75 -5.80
N LEU A 191 -28.60 -29.19 -4.80
CA LEU A 191 -28.62 -30.57 -4.30
C LEU A 191 -29.97 -30.97 -3.72
N ALA A 192 -30.68 -30.03 -3.09
CA ALA A 192 -32.03 -30.24 -2.57
C ALA A 192 -33.13 -30.15 -3.67
N CYS A 193 -32.76 -29.97 -4.94
CA CYS A 193 -33.69 -29.72 -6.05
C CYS A 193 -34.57 -28.47 -5.84
N GLN A 194 -34.08 -27.48 -5.11
CA GLN A 194 -34.76 -26.22 -4.77
C GLN A 194 -34.01 -24.98 -5.27
N GLY A 195 -33.06 -25.13 -6.20
CA GLY A 195 -32.16 -24.05 -6.63
C GLY A 195 -32.88 -22.78 -7.08
N GLU A 196 -33.91 -22.88 -7.93
CA GLU A 196 -34.67 -21.70 -8.41
C GLU A 196 -35.33 -20.92 -7.24
N ARG A 197 -35.88 -21.63 -6.27
CA ARG A 197 -36.52 -21.00 -5.09
C ARG A 197 -35.45 -20.35 -4.20
N MET A 198 -34.32 -21.00 -4.04
CA MET A 198 -33.18 -20.48 -3.29
C MET A 198 -32.72 -19.12 -3.84
N VAL A 199 -32.41 -19.06 -5.12
CA VAL A 199 -32.02 -17.86 -5.84
C VAL A 199 -33.04 -16.72 -5.73
N LYS A 200 -34.35 -17.08 -5.80
CA LYS A 200 -35.41 -16.07 -5.64
C LYS A 200 -35.40 -15.43 -4.26
N ILE A 201 -35.27 -16.23 -3.19
CA ILE A 201 -35.22 -15.72 -1.81
C ILE A 201 -33.96 -14.88 -1.59
N THR A 202 -32.81 -15.33 -2.11
CA THR A 202 -31.55 -14.55 -2.05
C THR A 202 -31.72 -13.18 -2.70
N ARG A 203 -32.34 -13.11 -3.89
CA ARG A 203 -32.60 -11.84 -4.59
C ARG A 203 -33.51 -10.92 -3.80
N GLN A 204 -34.59 -11.45 -3.19
CA GLN A 204 -35.51 -10.68 -2.36
C GLN A 204 -34.83 -10.13 -1.10
N ALA A 205 -33.91 -10.89 -0.51
CA ALA A 205 -33.12 -10.40 0.63
C ALA A 205 -32.15 -9.30 0.21
N MET A 206 -31.50 -9.43 -0.93
CA MET A 206 -30.57 -8.40 -1.46
C MET A 206 -31.29 -7.10 -1.87
N SER A 207 -32.54 -7.19 -2.38
CA SER A 207 -33.34 -6.01 -2.69
C SER A 207 -33.96 -5.33 -1.46
N GLY A 208 -33.82 -5.91 -0.27
CA GLY A 208 -34.42 -5.39 0.95
C GLY A 208 -35.92 -5.70 1.12
N GLU A 209 -36.52 -6.50 0.23
CA GLU A 209 -37.90 -6.96 0.32
C GLU A 209 -38.09 -7.97 1.45
N LEU A 210 -37.05 -8.69 1.81
CA LEU A 210 -37.06 -9.70 2.86
C LEU A 210 -35.92 -9.41 3.85
N ASP A 211 -36.22 -9.43 5.16
CA ASP A 211 -35.17 -9.28 6.16
C ASP A 211 -34.29 -10.54 6.21
N PHE A 212 -33.02 -10.36 6.60
CA PHE A 212 -32.01 -11.41 6.63
C PHE A 212 -32.46 -12.66 7.40
N LYS A 213 -33.08 -12.46 8.58
CA LYS A 213 -33.46 -13.56 9.46
C LYS A 213 -34.58 -14.42 8.86
N THR A 214 -35.54 -13.79 8.22
CA THR A 214 -36.63 -14.48 7.50
C THR A 214 -36.09 -15.19 6.28
N ALA A 215 -35.29 -14.51 5.45
CA ALA A 215 -34.66 -15.10 4.30
C ALA A 215 -33.81 -16.33 4.65
N LEU A 216 -33.01 -16.26 5.72
CA LEU A 216 -32.19 -17.38 6.18
C LEU A 216 -33.08 -18.59 6.60
N ARG A 217 -34.13 -18.32 7.37
CA ARG A 217 -35.07 -19.42 7.78
C ARG A 217 -35.74 -20.07 6.60
N GLU A 218 -36.21 -19.28 5.65
CA GLU A 218 -36.82 -19.81 4.44
C GLU A 218 -35.85 -20.66 3.63
N ARG A 219 -34.64 -20.16 3.39
CA ARG A 219 -33.59 -20.88 2.66
C ARG A 219 -33.22 -22.20 3.36
N VAL A 220 -32.99 -22.18 4.66
CA VAL A 220 -32.67 -23.41 5.43
C VAL A 220 -33.80 -24.38 5.41
N SER A 221 -35.08 -23.93 5.44
CA SER A 221 -36.22 -24.82 5.37
C SER A 221 -36.30 -25.62 4.06
N LEU A 222 -35.80 -25.08 2.97
CA LEU A 222 -35.70 -25.73 1.66
C LEU A 222 -34.71 -26.90 1.63
N LEU A 223 -33.74 -26.88 2.56
CA LEU A 223 -32.72 -27.94 2.68
C LEU A 223 -33.19 -29.15 3.52
N LYS A 224 -34.42 -29.10 4.04
CA LYS A 224 -34.96 -30.17 4.89
C LYS A 224 -34.97 -31.51 4.14
N GLY A 225 -34.31 -32.51 4.72
CA GLY A 225 -34.20 -33.86 4.17
C GLY A 225 -32.96 -34.09 3.32
N LEU A 226 -32.10 -33.07 3.15
CA LEU A 226 -30.80 -33.26 2.54
C LEU A 226 -29.93 -34.14 3.45
N PRO A 227 -29.36 -35.27 2.96
CA PRO A 227 -28.54 -36.14 3.77
C PRO A 227 -27.19 -35.49 4.09
N GLU A 228 -26.64 -35.78 5.27
CA GLU A 228 -25.32 -35.27 5.71
C GLU A 228 -24.21 -35.58 4.70
N LYS A 229 -24.23 -36.75 4.12
CA LYS A 229 -23.28 -37.14 3.08
C LYS A 229 -23.26 -36.20 1.88
N ALA A 230 -24.36 -35.56 1.51
CA ALA A 230 -24.40 -34.56 0.46
C ALA A 230 -23.70 -33.28 0.85
N LEU A 231 -23.65 -32.93 2.14
CA LEU A 231 -22.88 -31.78 2.65
C LEU A 231 -21.37 -32.07 2.58
N GLU A 232 -20.96 -33.28 2.96
CA GLU A 232 -19.56 -33.73 2.87
C GLU A 232 -19.07 -33.71 1.41
N GLU A 233 -19.84 -34.31 0.50
CA GLU A 233 -19.51 -34.35 -0.92
C GLU A 233 -19.44 -32.94 -1.54
N LEU A 234 -20.31 -32.02 -1.11
CA LEU A 234 -20.23 -30.63 -1.55
C LEU A 234 -18.98 -29.96 -1.02
N SER A 235 -18.66 -30.10 0.27
CA SER A 235 -17.50 -29.53 0.88
C SER A 235 -16.20 -29.88 0.15
N ASP A 236 -16.07 -31.13 -0.29
CA ASP A 236 -14.88 -31.61 -1.00
C ASP A 236 -14.79 -31.10 -2.45
N ASN A 237 -15.87 -30.55 -2.99
CA ASN A 237 -15.95 -30.10 -4.38
C ASN A 237 -16.23 -28.59 -4.54
N LEU A 238 -16.22 -27.82 -3.46
CA LEU A 238 -16.39 -26.35 -3.56
C LEU A 238 -15.26 -25.71 -4.37
N PRO A 239 -15.58 -24.87 -5.35
CA PRO A 239 -14.57 -24.19 -6.13
C PRO A 239 -13.89 -23.08 -5.29
N LEU A 240 -12.59 -23.18 -5.12
CA LEU A 240 -11.75 -22.18 -4.47
C LEU A 240 -11.31 -21.10 -5.47
N THR A 241 -11.08 -19.89 -4.96
CA THR A 241 -10.54 -18.76 -5.75
C THR A 241 -9.04 -18.89 -5.97
#